data_3c692677d4ee8169960118f68afdaa86
#
_entry.id   3c692677d4ee8169960118f68afdaa86
#
_cell.length_a   1.000
_cell.length_b   1.000
_cell.length_c   1.000
_cell.angle_alpha   90.00
_cell.angle_beta   90.00
_cell.angle_gamma   90.00
#
_symmetry.space_group_name_H-M   'P 1'
#
loop_
_entity.id
_entity.type
_entity.pdbx_description
1 polymer ?
#
loop_
_entity_poly.entity_id
_entity_poly.type
_entity_poly.pdbx_seq_one_letter_code
_entity_poly.pdbx_strand_id
1 'polypeptide(L)'
;MLNSELQLKLKEQKILPILNTTTLSNDIDRLSKYLEKNTAIRYIEITLRENQSFDIALELKKHFTKHKFGLGSVLTKEDFIKGQDHNFHFFVSPGIVDEILEINNLSYIPGAETVSEFIHLNKKGYKIIKFFPANLNGEQKKLQSIENILKDIKFIPTGGVNKDNINKYLDLKNVLCVGTSNFEEF
;
A
#
# COMPACT_ATOMS: atom_id res chain seq x y z
N MET A 1 -3.46 16.89 2.19
CA MET A 1 -2.91 15.92 3.17
C MET A 1 -3.56 14.59 2.87
N LEU A 2 -2.76 13.52 2.77
CA LEU A 2 -3.32 12.18 2.69
C LEU A 2 -4.34 12.08 3.81
N ASN A 3 -5.49 11.56 3.48
CA ASN A 3 -6.61 11.49 4.42
C ASN A 3 -6.08 11.03 5.79
N SER A 4 -6.17 11.88 6.79
CA SER A 4 -5.68 11.61 8.15
C SER A 4 -6.26 10.30 8.72
N GLU A 5 -7.46 9.93 8.27
CA GLU A 5 -8.10 8.67 8.59
C GLU A 5 -7.34 7.47 8.00
N LEU A 6 -6.95 7.52 6.72
CA LEU A 6 -6.18 6.46 6.08
C LEU A 6 -4.86 6.22 6.83
N GLN A 7 -4.13 7.29 7.13
CA GLN A 7 -2.86 7.19 7.86
C GLN A 7 -3.05 6.57 9.25
N LEU A 8 -4.05 7.04 10.00
CA LEU A 8 -4.35 6.52 11.33
C LEU A 8 -4.69 5.03 11.27
N LYS A 9 -5.58 4.64 10.36
CA LYS A 9 -6.04 3.25 10.24
C LYS A 9 -4.96 2.31 9.73
N LEU A 10 -4.11 2.73 8.79
CA LEU A 10 -2.94 1.96 8.37
C LEU A 10 -1.97 1.72 9.54
N LYS A 11 -1.77 2.71 10.39
CA LYS A 11 -0.94 2.57 11.59
C LYS A 11 -1.56 1.59 12.60
N GLU A 12 -2.87 1.68 12.84
CA GLU A 12 -3.58 0.80 13.77
C GLU A 12 -3.58 -0.65 13.29
N GLN A 13 -3.83 -0.89 12.01
CA GLN A 13 -3.90 -2.25 11.45
C GLN A 13 -2.52 -2.90 11.26
N LYS A 14 -1.42 -2.12 11.23
CA LYS A 14 -0.02 -2.58 11.12
C LYS A 14 0.33 -3.30 9.81
N ILE A 15 -0.59 -4.01 9.22
CA ILE A 15 -0.43 -4.75 7.96
C ILE A 15 -1.41 -4.18 6.93
N LEU A 16 -0.89 -3.81 5.75
CA LEU A 16 -1.71 -3.57 4.57
C LEU A 16 -1.73 -4.87 3.76
N PRO A 17 -2.84 -5.62 3.78
CA PRO A 17 -2.99 -6.81 2.94
C PRO A 17 -2.98 -6.40 1.48
N ILE A 18 -2.16 -7.09 0.67
CA ILE A 18 -2.05 -6.86 -0.77
C ILE A 18 -2.56 -8.11 -1.48
N LEU A 19 -3.73 -8.00 -2.07
CA LEU A 19 -4.34 -9.08 -2.82
C LEU A 19 -3.87 -9.05 -4.27
N ASN A 20 -3.12 -10.07 -4.67
CA ASN A 20 -2.93 -10.40 -6.07
C ASN A 20 -4.14 -11.24 -6.50
N THR A 21 -4.91 -10.72 -7.44
CA THR A 21 -6.17 -11.34 -7.87
C THR A 21 -5.93 -12.66 -8.61
N THR A 22 -6.87 -13.57 -8.43
CA THR A 22 -6.91 -14.86 -9.12
C THR A 22 -8.27 -15.08 -9.77
N THR A 23 -9.23 -15.66 -9.05
CA THR A 23 -10.64 -15.71 -9.42
C THR A 23 -11.47 -15.08 -8.33
N LEU A 24 -12.60 -14.48 -8.67
CA LEU A 24 -13.46 -13.79 -7.71
C LEU A 24 -13.83 -14.69 -6.52
N SER A 25 -14.23 -15.93 -6.78
CA SER A 25 -14.61 -16.89 -5.73
C SER A 25 -13.45 -17.17 -4.77
N ASN A 26 -12.26 -17.46 -5.31
CA ASN A 26 -11.08 -17.75 -4.50
C ASN A 26 -10.65 -16.51 -3.68
N ASP A 27 -10.71 -15.32 -4.28
CA ASP A 27 -10.31 -14.09 -3.63
C ASP A 27 -11.30 -13.68 -2.51
N ILE A 28 -12.61 -13.93 -2.68
CA ILE A 28 -13.61 -13.80 -1.61
C ILE A 28 -13.28 -14.75 -0.46
N ASP A 29 -13.02 -16.01 -0.74
CA ASP A 29 -12.70 -17.02 0.29
C ASP A 29 -11.44 -16.68 1.07
N ARG A 30 -10.39 -16.26 0.38
CA ARG A 30 -9.11 -15.86 0.99
C ARG A 30 -9.30 -14.65 1.91
N LEU A 31 -9.95 -13.60 1.41
CA LEU A 31 -10.21 -12.40 2.21
C LEU A 31 -11.14 -12.68 3.39
N SER A 32 -12.20 -13.46 3.20
CA SER A 32 -13.15 -13.81 4.27
C SER A 32 -12.42 -14.50 5.43
N LYS A 33 -11.65 -15.55 5.14
CA LYS A 33 -10.88 -16.29 6.13
C LYS A 33 -9.87 -15.43 6.89
N TYR A 34 -9.23 -14.50 6.18
CA TYR A 34 -8.27 -13.58 6.79
C TYR A 34 -8.96 -12.54 7.67
N LEU A 35 -10.02 -11.91 7.19
CA LEU A 35 -10.73 -10.83 7.87
C LEU A 35 -11.51 -11.29 9.10
N GLU A 36 -11.98 -12.55 9.12
CA GLU A 36 -12.59 -13.16 10.31
C GLU A 36 -11.63 -13.20 11.50
N LYS A 37 -10.35 -13.45 11.24
CA LYS A 37 -9.30 -13.51 12.28
C LYS A 37 -8.69 -12.14 12.58
N ASN A 38 -8.73 -11.23 11.64
CA ASN A 38 -8.02 -9.94 11.67
C ASN A 38 -9.01 -8.76 11.65
N THR A 39 -9.83 -8.65 12.68
CA THR A 39 -10.94 -7.68 12.77
C THR A 39 -10.51 -6.21 12.79
N ALA A 40 -9.23 -5.91 13.01
CA ALA A 40 -8.68 -4.56 12.94
C ALA A 40 -8.45 -4.06 11.51
N ILE A 41 -8.38 -4.95 10.53
CA ILE A 41 -8.16 -4.58 9.12
C ILE A 41 -9.33 -3.75 8.60
N ARG A 42 -9.01 -2.64 7.96
CA ARG A 42 -10.00 -1.73 7.32
C ARG A 42 -9.63 -1.42 5.89
N TYR A 43 -8.34 -1.33 5.57
CA TYR A 43 -7.81 -0.99 4.26
C TYR A 43 -7.10 -2.17 3.64
N ILE A 44 -7.39 -2.44 2.37
CA ILE A 44 -6.87 -3.57 1.59
C ILE A 44 -6.43 -3.03 0.22
N GLU A 45 -5.24 -3.41 -0.24
CA GLU A 45 -4.73 -3.12 -1.57
C GLU A 45 -5.08 -4.29 -2.52
N ILE A 46 -5.62 -4.00 -3.71
CA ILE A 46 -5.84 -4.98 -4.78
C ILE A 46 -4.95 -4.59 -5.96
N THR A 47 -4.08 -5.50 -6.43
CA THR A 47 -3.15 -5.20 -7.51
C THR A 47 -3.78 -5.36 -8.89
N LEU A 48 -3.47 -4.42 -9.79
CA LEU A 48 -3.89 -4.44 -11.20
C LEU A 48 -2.83 -5.15 -12.06
N ARG A 49 -2.62 -6.45 -11.85
CA ARG A 49 -1.59 -7.22 -12.57
C ARG A 49 -2.16 -8.10 -13.68
N GLU A 50 -3.42 -8.45 -13.58
CA GLU A 50 -4.12 -9.31 -14.53
C GLU A 50 -5.23 -8.51 -15.21
N ASN A 51 -5.59 -8.87 -16.42
CA ASN A 51 -6.61 -8.17 -17.20
C ASN A 51 -7.95 -8.02 -16.47
N GLN A 52 -8.33 -9.04 -15.68
CA GLN A 52 -9.58 -9.05 -14.92
C GLN A 52 -9.48 -8.40 -13.53
N SER A 53 -8.28 -7.95 -13.11
CA SER A 53 -8.06 -7.48 -11.73
C SER A 53 -8.98 -6.32 -11.35
N PHE A 54 -9.25 -5.41 -12.27
CA PHE A 54 -10.11 -4.27 -12.00
C PHE A 54 -11.57 -4.69 -11.77
N ASP A 55 -12.11 -5.61 -12.58
CA ASP A 55 -13.48 -6.09 -12.44
C ASP A 55 -13.64 -6.90 -11.15
N ILE A 56 -12.66 -7.75 -10.82
CA ILE A 56 -12.61 -8.46 -9.53
C ILE A 56 -12.57 -7.46 -8.38
N ALA A 57 -11.77 -6.39 -8.46
CA ALA A 57 -11.70 -5.37 -7.42
C ALA A 57 -13.04 -4.67 -7.18
N LEU A 58 -13.81 -4.41 -8.24
CA LEU A 58 -15.16 -3.84 -8.13
C LEU A 58 -16.12 -4.80 -7.40
N GLU A 59 -16.09 -6.08 -7.72
CA GLU A 59 -16.94 -7.07 -7.08
C GLU A 59 -16.55 -7.30 -5.60
N LEU A 60 -15.25 -7.36 -5.29
CA LEU A 60 -14.77 -7.46 -3.91
C LEU A 60 -15.20 -6.24 -3.08
N LYS A 61 -15.13 -5.05 -3.65
CA LYS A 61 -15.59 -3.82 -2.99
C LYS A 61 -17.10 -3.84 -2.69
N LYS A 62 -17.92 -4.43 -3.57
CA LYS A 62 -19.36 -4.65 -3.34
C LYS A 62 -19.61 -5.68 -2.25
N HIS A 63 -18.80 -6.74 -2.22
CA HIS A 63 -18.96 -7.86 -1.28
C HIS A 63 -18.54 -7.44 0.15
N PHE A 64 -17.40 -6.75 0.30
CA PHE A 64 -16.83 -6.37 1.60
C PHE A 64 -17.11 -4.91 1.95
N THR A 65 -18.37 -4.50 2.09
CA THR A 65 -18.82 -3.10 2.26
C THR A 65 -18.27 -2.40 3.52
N LYS A 66 -17.79 -3.15 4.52
CA LYS A 66 -17.20 -2.59 5.74
C LYS A 66 -15.71 -2.24 5.59
N HIS A 67 -15.11 -2.60 4.45
CA HIS A 67 -13.69 -2.39 4.17
C HIS A 67 -13.50 -1.33 3.09
N LYS A 68 -12.34 -0.71 3.10
CA LYS A 68 -11.91 0.31 2.14
C LYS A 68 -10.83 -0.26 1.25
N PHE A 69 -11.06 -0.22 -0.05
CA PHE A 69 -10.15 -0.78 -1.04
C PHE A 69 -9.36 0.30 -1.74
N GLY A 70 -8.07 0.03 -1.94
CA GLY A 70 -7.20 0.77 -2.84
C GLY A 70 -6.73 -0.10 -3.99
N LEU A 71 -6.26 0.54 -5.05
CA LEU A 71 -5.65 -0.13 -6.20
C LEU A 71 -4.14 -0.08 -6.10
N GLY A 72 -3.50 -1.22 -6.26
CA GLY A 72 -2.05 -1.38 -6.35
C GLY A 72 -1.59 -1.68 -7.77
N SER A 73 -0.31 -1.55 -8.02
CA SER A 73 0.28 -1.66 -9.36
C SER A 73 -0.35 -0.68 -10.36
N VAL A 74 -0.71 0.51 -9.90
CA VAL A 74 -1.22 1.60 -10.75
C VAL A 74 -0.02 2.20 -11.49
N LEU A 75 0.05 1.97 -12.79
CA LEU A 75 1.20 2.35 -13.62
C LEU A 75 0.88 3.46 -14.61
N THR A 76 -0.39 3.80 -14.79
CA THR A 76 -0.85 4.80 -15.76
C THR A 76 -1.80 5.80 -15.11
N LYS A 77 -1.89 6.98 -15.70
CA LYS A 77 -2.87 7.99 -15.33
C LYS A 77 -4.31 7.52 -15.56
N GLU A 78 -4.51 6.72 -16.60
CA GLU A 78 -5.80 6.13 -16.96
C GLU A 78 -6.32 5.20 -15.87
N ASP A 79 -5.47 4.28 -15.36
CA ASP A 79 -5.83 3.39 -14.25
C ASP A 79 -6.16 4.18 -12.97
N PHE A 80 -5.40 5.23 -12.71
CA PHE A 80 -5.62 6.11 -11.57
C PHE A 80 -6.98 6.80 -11.66
N ILE A 81 -7.30 7.44 -12.80
CA ILE A 81 -8.57 8.13 -13.04
C ILE A 81 -9.74 7.15 -13.00
N LYS A 82 -9.61 6.00 -13.69
CA LYS A 82 -10.62 4.94 -13.67
C LYS A 82 -10.92 4.49 -12.24
N GLY A 83 -9.88 4.31 -11.43
CA GLY A 83 -10.05 3.97 -10.03
C GLY A 83 -10.75 5.07 -9.22
N GLN A 84 -10.45 6.34 -9.46
CA GLN A 84 -11.13 7.47 -8.82
C GLN A 84 -12.61 7.52 -9.17
N ASP A 85 -12.97 7.36 -10.44
CA ASP A 85 -14.35 7.35 -10.93
C ASP A 85 -15.18 6.23 -10.28
N HIS A 86 -14.53 5.14 -9.92
CA HIS A 86 -15.15 4.01 -9.20
C HIS A 86 -14.99 4.10 -7.67
N ASN A 87 -14.57 5.26 -7.14
CA ASN A 87 -14.46 5.53 -5.71
C ASN A 87 -13.56 4.54 -4.94
N PHE A 88 -12.39 4.17 -5.49
CA PHE A 88 -11.34 3.55 -4.71
C PHE A 88 -10.69 4.58 -3.78
N HIS A 89 -10.28 4.13 -2.59
CA HIS A 89 -9.91 5.04 -1.50
C HIS A 89 -8.46 5.52 -1.55
N PHE A 90 -7.57 4.73 -2.14
CA PHE A 90 -6.15 5.06 -2.31
C PHE A 90 -5.55 4.29 -3.48
N PHE A 91 -4.39 4.75 -3.93
CA PHE A 91 -3.72 4.24 -5.13
C PHE A 91 -2.25 4.04 -4.83
N VAL A 92 -1.68 2.92 -5.25
CA VAL A 92 -0.30 2.56 -4.95
C VAL A 92 0.42 2.16 -6.24
N SER A 93 1.58 2.73 -6.49
CA SER A 93 2.47 2.28 -7.57
C SER A 93 3.72 1.59 -7.03
N PRO A 94 4.39 0.74 -7.80
CA PRO A 94 5.67 0.14 -7.40
C PRO A 94 6.85 1.11 -7.46
N GLY A 95 6.73 2.17 -8.24
CA GLY A 95 7.72 3.24 -8.42
C GLY A 95 7.02 4.59 -8.63
N ILE A 96 7.77 5.61 -8.98
CA ILE A 96 7.23 6.93 -9.30
C ILE A 96 6.57 6.89 -10.69
N VAL A 97 5.33 7.41 -10.77
CA VAL A 97 4.62 7.64 -12.03
C VAL A 97 4.34 9.14 -12.14
N ASP A 98 5.16 9.83 -12.94
CA ASP A 98 5.17 11.28 -13.02
C ASP A 98 3.81 11.87 -13.42
N GLU A 99 3.11 11.23 -14.35
CA GLU A 99 1.77 11.65 -14.80
C GLU A 99 0.75 11.67 -13.64
N ILE A 100 0.89 10.77 -12.67
CA ILE A 100 0.02 10.75 -11.48
C ILE A 100 0.49 11.79 -10.46
N LEU A 101 1.80 12.00 -10.32
CA LEU A 101 2.33 13.06 -9.46
C LEU A 101 1.86 14.46 -9.89
N GLU A 102 1.69 14.69 -11.20
CA GLU A 102 1.19 15.96 -11.74
C GLU A 102 -0.28 16.24 -11.36
N ILE A 103 -1.08 15.21 -11.10
CA ILE A 103 -2.46 15.37 -10.61
C ILE A 103 -2.46 15.93 -9.18
N ASN A 104 -1.36 15.77 -8.44
CA ASN A 104 -1.20 16.20 -7.05
C ASN A 104 -2.30 15.70 -6.11
N ASN A 105 -2.71 14.45 -6.29
CA ASN A 105 -3.72 13.80 -5.46
C ASN A 105 -3.06 13.05 -4.31
N LEU A 106 -3.36 13.43 -3.08
CA LEU A 106 -2.75 12.88 -1.87
C LEU A 106 -3.32 11.52 -1.43
N SER A 107 -4.26 10.93 -2.17
CA SER A 107 -4.62 9.52 -2.01
C SER A 107 -3.68 8.56 -2.75
N TYR A 108 -2.72 9.10 -3.52
CA TYR A 108 -1.67 8.35 -4.18
C TYR A 108 -0.49 8.11 -3.26
N ILE A 109 -0.04 6.86 -3.19
CA ILE A 109 1.12 6.38 -2.43
C ILE A 109 2.17 5.91 -3.46
N PRO A 110 3.10 6.77 -3.85
CA PRO A 110 4.14 6.41 -4.80
C PRO A 110 5.13 5.40 -4.20
N GLY A 111 5.60 4.47 -5.04
CA GLY A 111 6.73 3.61 -4.72
C GLY A 111 8.06 4.31 -4.93
N ALA A 112 9.06 3.99 -4.13
CA ALA A 112 10.42 4.44 -4.29
C ALA A 112 11.40 3.56 -3.50
N GLU A 113 12.69 3.64 -3.86
CA GLU A 113 13.73 2.85 -3.19
C GLU A 113 14.96 3.66 -2.76
N THR A 114 15.19 4.84 -3.34
CA THR A 114 16.37 5.66 -3.10
C THR A 114 16.08 6.90 -2.25
N VAL A 115 17.10 7.36 -1.54
CA VAL A 115 17.00 8.59 -0.72
C VAL A 115 16.66 9.81 -1.59
N SER A 116 17.18 9.87 -2.83
CA SER A 116 16.88 10.96 -3.76
C SER A 116 15.40 11.00 -4.14
N GLU A 117 14.80 9.85 -4.42
CA GLU A 117 13.36 9.73 -4.68
C GLU A 117 12.52 10.11 -3.47
N PHE A 118 12.92 9.68 -2.26
CA PHE A 118 12.22 10.07 -1.03
C PHE A 118 12.21 11.58 -0.83
N ILE A 119 13.36 12.25 -1.05
CA ILE A 119 13.46 13.71 -0.97
C ILE A 119 12.60 14.37 -2.05
N HIS A 120 12.63 13.86 -3.27
CA HIS A 120 11.81 14.37 -4.37
C HIS A 120 10.31 14.30 -4.05
N LEU A 121 9.83 13.14 -3.63
CA LEU A 121 8.43 12.92 -3.26
C LEU A 121 8.01 13.79 -2.06
N ASN A 122 8.88 13.92 -1.06
CA ASN A 122 8.62 14.76 0.10
C ASN A 122 8.45 16.25 -0.29
N LYS A 123 9.28 16.76 -1.20
CA LYS A 123 9.16 18.12 -1.73
C LYS A 123 7.86 18.35 -2.50
N LYS A 124 7.33 17.31 -3.15
CA LYS A 124 6.02 17.33 -3.83
C LYS A 124 4.83 17.13 -2.86
N GLY A 125 5.08 16.97 -1.56
CA GLY A 125 4.04 16.84 -0.54
C GLY A 125 3.63 15.41 -0.19
N TYR A 126 4.20 14.40 -0.82
CA TYR A 126 3.92 12.99 -0.52
C TYR A 126 4.66 12.56 0.75
N LYS A 127 3.91 12.33 1.82
CA LYS A 127 4.45 11.98 3.14
C LYS A 127 4.38 10.49 3.45
N ILE A 128 3.66 9.71 2.64
CA ILE A 128 3.62 8.27 2.72
C ILE A 128 4.19 7.70 1.43
N ILE A 129 5.18 6.82 1.55
CA ILE A 129 5.91 6.25 0.43
C ILE A 129 5.95 4.73 0.60
N LYS A 130 5.60 3.99 -0.45
CA LYS A 130 5.84 2.55 -0.52
C LYS A 130 7.34 2.32 -0.74
N PHE A 131 8.02 1.74 0.23
CA PHE A 131 9.41 1.30 0.08
C PHE A 131 9.44 -0.07 -0.59
N PHE A 132 9.79 -0.12 -1.86
CA PHE A 132 9.68 -1.33 -2.68
C PHE A 132 10.79 -1.46 -3.73
N PRO A 133 11.32 -2.68 -3.95
CA PRO A 133 11.14 -3.90 -3.16
C PRO A 133 12.02 -3.89 -1.90
N ALA A 134 11.42 -3.98 -0.71
CA ALA A 134 12.11 -3.75 0.55
C ALA A 134 13.26 -4.73 0.82
N ASN A 135 13.06 -6.02 0.51
CA ASN A 135 14.06 -7.08 0.71
C ASN A 135 15.31 -6.95 -0.18
N LEU A 136 15.20 -6.27 -1.32
CA LEU A 136 16.32 -6.07 -2.24
C LEU A 136 17.06 -4.74 -2.00
N ASN A 137 16.47 -3.83 -1.23
CA ASN A 137 16.92 -2.45 -1.07
C ASN A 137 17.45 -2.12 0.34
N GLY A 138 18.04 -3.08 1.02
CA GLY A 138 18.67 -2.90 2.33
C GLY A 138 17.71 -2.99 3.51
N GLU A 139 16.47 -3.43 3.27
CA GLU A 139 15.49 -3.79 4.29
C GLU A 139 15.29 -2.70 5.36
N GLN A 140 15.07 -3.13 6.62
CA GLN A 140 14.92 -2.23 7.76
C GLN A 140 16.17 -1.37 8.04
N LYS A 141 17.38 -1.86 7.66
CA LYS A 141 18.63 -1.11 7.90
C LYS A 141 18.68 0.20 7.14
N LYS A 142 18.21 0.23 5.88
CA LYS A 142 18.11 1.48 5.10
C LYS A 142 17.15 2.46 5.77
N LEU A 143 15.94 2.01 6.15
CA LEU A 143 14.94 2.87 6.79
C LEU A 143 15.43 3.40 8.13
N GLN A 144 16.12 2.58 8.93
CA GLN A 144 16.72 2.99 10.18
C GLN A 144 17.79 4.08 9.99
N SER A 145 18.63 3.95 8.97
CA SER A 145 19.70 4.93 8.70
C SER A 145 19.21 6.31 8.35
N ILE A 146 18.00 6.44 7.78
CA ILE A 146 17.41 7.71 7.36
C ILE A 146 16.33 8.23 8.31
N GLU A 147 16.01 7.52 9.38
CA GLU A 147 14.92 7.86 10.31
C GLU A 147 15.03 9.29 10.87
N ASN A 148 16.24 9.70 11.24
CA ASN A 148 16.50 11.02 11.79
C ASN A 148 16.71 12.11 10.73
N ILE A 149 16.86 11.72 9.45
CA ILE A 149 17.10 12.63 8.32
C ILE A 149 15.77 13.02 7.67
N LEU A 150 14.90 12.04 7.42
CA LEU A 150 13.62 12.22 6.73
C LEU A 150 12.42 12.04 7.70
N LYS A 151 12.36 12.88 8.74
CA LYS A 151 11.41 12.76 9.86
C LYS A 151 9.94 12.86 9.46
N ASP A 152 9.64 13.58 8.37
CA ASP A 152 8.27 13.84 7.90
C ASP A 152 7.72 12.74 7.00
N ILE A 153 8.55 11.76 6.62
CA ILE A 153 8.14 10.66 5.75
C ILE A 153 7.79 9.45 6.60
N LYS A 154 6.72 8.78 6.19
CA LYS A 154 6.32 7.45 6.69
C LYS A 154 6.39 6.45 5.55
N PHE A 155 6.98 5.29 5.83
CA PHE A 155 7.17 4.24 4.84
C PHE A 155 6.17 3.10 5.03
N ILE A 156 5.82 2.46 3.91
CA ILE A 156 5.15 1.17 3.85
C ILE A 156 6.11 0.19 3.18
N PRO A 157 7.00 -0.47 3.95
CA PRO A 157 7.88 -1.50 3.39
C PRO A 157 7.06 -2.63 2.79
N THR A 158 7.38 -2.99 1.56
CA THR A 158 6.68 -4.00 0.77
C THR A 158 7.70 -4.81 -0.03
N GLY A 159 7.48 -6.13 -0.11
CA GLY A 159 8.41 -7.07 -0.74
C GLY A 159 9.28 -7.79 0.29
N GLY A 160 9.11 -9.12 0.38
CA GLY A 160 9.84 -9.98 1.30
C GLY A 160 9.45 -9.85 2.78
N VAL A 161 8.35 -9.16 3.09
CA VAL A 161 7.83 -9.08 4.47
C VAL A 161 7.15 -10.40 4.84
N ASN A 162 7.55 -10.96 5.99
CA ASN A 162 7.04 -12.21 6.53
C ASN A 162 7.01 -12.16 8.08
N LYS A 163 6.59 -13.25 8.74
CA LYS A 163 6.50 -13.33 10.20
C LYS A 163 7.82 -13.08 10.93
N ASP A 164 8.95 -13.46 10.32
CA ASP A 164 10.27 -13.39 10.98
C ASP A 164 10.85 -11.96 10.98
N ASN A 165 10.40 -11.12 10.04
CA ASN A 165 10.95 -9.77 9.88
C ASN A 165 9.96 -8.63 10.12
N ILE A 166 8.66 -8.89 10.22
CA ILE A 166 7.64 -7.84 10.36
C ILE A 166 7.90 -6.92 11.54
N ASN A 167 8.24 -7.45 12.71
CA ASN A 167 8.48 -6.64 13.90
C ASN A 167 9.70 -5.73 13.75
N LYS A 168 10.73 -6.16 13.02
CA LYS A 168 11.91 -5.33 12.72
C LYS A 168 11.57 -4.09 11.92
N TYR A 169 10.51 -4.15 11.09
CA TYR A 169 10.00 -2.98 10.39
C TYR A 169 9.08 -2.12 11.27
N LEU A 170 8.14 -2.75 11.99
CA LEU A 170 7.14 -2.06 12.80
C LEU A 170 7.74 -1.31 14.01
N ASP A 171 8.93 -1.71 14.48
CA ASP A 171 9.65 -1.03 15.55
C ASP A 171 10.28 0.30 15.11
N LEU A 172 10.39 0.57 13.80
CA LEU A 172 10.93 1.81 13.27
C LEU A 172 9.89 2.93 13.30
N LYS A 173 10.29 4.11 13.82
CA LYS A 173 9.39 5.27 13.95
C LYS A 173 8.92 5.84 12.63
N ASN A 174 9.71 5.65 11.55
CA ASN A 174 9.38 6.10 10.20
C ASN A 174 8.59 5.06 9.39
N VAL A 175 8.24 3.91 9.96
CA VAL A 175 7.35 2.92 9.34
C VAL A 175 5.91 3.13 9.82
N LEU A 176 4.99 3.19 8.88
CA LEU A 176 3.57 3.36 9.14
C LEU A 176 2.87 2.01 9.38
N CYS A 177 3.05 1.12 8.45
CA CYS A 177 2.60 -0.27 8.42
C CYS A 177 3.50 -1.03 7.44
N VAL A 178 3.30 -2.33 7.29
CA VAL A 178 3.95 -3.13 6.26
C VAL A 178 2.96 -3.58 5.20
N GLY A 179 3.39 -3.64 3.92
CA GLY A 179 2.60 -4.21 2.84
C GLY A 179 3.04 -5.65 2.55
N THR A 180 2.11 -6.60 2.49
CA THR A 180 2.43 -7.99 2.17
C THR A 180 1.35 -8.68 1.37
N SER A 181 1.76 -9.44 0.35
CA SER A 181 0.88 -10.34 -0.40
C SER A 181 0.70 -11.70 0.29
N ASN A 182 1.54 -12.02 1.27
CA ASN A 182 1.42 -13.23 2.09
C ASN A 182 0.63 -12.94 3.38
N PHE A 183 -0.37 -12.05 3.29
CA PHE A 183 -1.14 -11.60 4.46
C PHE A 183 -1.84 -12.74 5.20
N GLU A 184 -2.17 -13.83 4.51
CA GLU A 184 -2.81 -15.02 5.09
C GLU A 184 -1.93 -15.75 6.12
N GLU A 185 -0.63 -15.48 6.13
CA GLU A 185 0.29 -16.03 7.12
C GLU A 185 0.15 -15.35 8.50
N PHE A 186 -0.47 -14.19 8.57
CA PHE A 186 -0.64 -13.39 9.78
C PHE A 186 -2.06 -13.50 10.33
#